data_3fc8da8c07ffdcfebcf2436b76648153
#
_entry.id   3fc8da8c07ffdcfebcf2436b76648153
#
_cell.length_a   1.000
_cell.length_b   1.000
_cell.length_c   1.000
_cell.angle_alpha   90.00
_cell.angle_beta   90.00
_cell.angle_gamma   90.00
#
_symmetry.space_group_name_H-M   'P 1'
#
loop_
_entity.id
_entity.type
_entity.pdbx_description
1 polymer ?
#
loop_
_entity_poly.entity_id
_entity_poly.type
_entity_poly.pdbx_seq_one_letter_code
_entity_poly.pdbx_strand_id
1 'polypeptide(L)'
;YLGSPEYGAMISNNAAGYSFVKSGANGRISRFRFNSMMALPGRYIYLRDNDTKDYWSATWQPVGKPLDAYKSVCRHGTAYTVISADYAGISSEVTYYVPIGATYEVWRAVITNNSDKPRNLSAFGFVEFTNDNNYEQDQVNLQYTLFITRTSFEGNKILQHINENSGKDATGSNLSLIHI
;
A
#
# COMPACT_ATOMS: atom_id res chain seq x y z
N TYR A 1 -3.92 14.01 -1.11
CA TYR A 1 -2.95 13.70 -2.18
C TYR A 1 -1.55 13.73 -1.60
N LEU A 2 -0.72 12.80 -2.07
CA LEU A 2 0.73 12.81 -1.89
C LEU A 2 1.34 12.94 -3.27
N GLY A 3 2.47 13.64 -3.42
CA GLY A 3 3.10 13.62 -4.73
C GLY A 3 4.15 14.67 -5.02
N SER A 4 4.76 14.45 -6.16
CA SER A 4 5.66 15.33 -6.89
C SER A 4 5.11 15.49 -8.32
N PRO A 5 5.72 16.32 -9.19
CA PRO A 5 5.30 16.41 -10.58
C PRO A 5 5.33 15.07 -11.35
N GLU A 6 6.22 14.16 -10.96
CA GLU A 6 6.42 12.88 -11.64
C GLU A 6 5.67 11.70 -11.00
N TYR A 7 5.27 11.82 -9.74
CA TYR A 7 4.63 10.75 -8.98
C TYR A 7 3.47 11.30 -8.17
N GLY A 8 2.31 10.67 -8.24
CA GLY A 8 1.15 11.04 -7.48
C GLY A 8 0.52 9.85 -6.75
N ALA A 9 -0.09 10.15 -5.61
CA ALA A 9 -0.84 9.17 -4.86
C ALA A 9 -2.09 9.76 -4.23
N MET A 10 -3.18 9.01 -4.23
CA MET A 10 -4.35 9.27 -3.41
C MET A 10 -4.29 8.38 -2.18
N ILE A 11 -4.61 8.94 -1.03
CA ILE A 11 -4.65 8.22 0.24
C ILE A 11 -5.84 8.65 1.06
N SER A 12 -6.59 7.68 1.58
CA SER A 12 -7.70 7.90 2.50
C SER A 12 -7.21 7.88 3.95
N ASN A 13 -8.10 8.19 4.89
CA ASN A 13 -7.85 8.11 6.33
C ASN A 13 -7.58 6.68 6.85
N ASN A 14 -7.82 5.66 6.02
CA ASN A 14 -7.52 4.25 6.31
C ASN A 14 -6.41 3.69 5.42
N ALA A 15 -5.57 4.55 4.83
CA ALA A 15 -4.49 4.21 3.90
C ALA A 15 -4.92 3.51 2.60
N ALA A 16 -6.22 3.46 2.31
CA ALA A 16 -6.69 3.03 1.00
C ALA A 16 -6.34 4.06 -0.08
N GLY A 17 -6.32 3.64 -1.33
CA GLY A 17 -6.03 4.51 -2.46
C GLY A 17 -5.04 3.90 -3.42
N TYR A 18 -4.50 4.72 -4.30
CA TYR A 18 -3.63 4.26 -5.37
C TYR A 18 -2.49 5.24 -5.66
N SER A 19 -1.49 4.73 -6.35
CA SER A 19 -0.31 5.49 -6.81
C SER A 19 -0.17 5.41 -8.31
N PHE A 20 0.44 6.42 -8.89
CA PHE A 20 0.65 6.52 -10.33
C PHE A 20 1.89 7.36 -10.66
N VAL A 21 2.50 7.09 -11.80
CA VAL A 21 3.54 7.92 -12.42
C VAL A 21 2.91 8.74 -13.53
N LYS A 22 3.05 10.05 -13.50
CA LYS A 22 2.54 11.04 -14.49
C LYS A 22 1.02 11.08 -14.63
N SER A 23 0.36 9.94 -14.84
CA SER A 23 -1.08 9.88 -15.13
C SER A 23 -1.78 8.79 -14.33
N GLY A 24 -2.83 9.15 -13.61
CA GLY A 24 -3.67 8.19 -12.91
C GLY A 24 -4.45 7.23 -13.82
N ALA A 25 -4.60 7.55 -15.10
CA ALA A 25 -5.24 6.69 -16.09
C ALA A 25 -4.27 5.74 -16.80
N ASN A 26 -3.05 6.22 -17.12
CA ASN A 26 -2.10 5.48 -17.97
C ASN A 26 -0.74 5.21 -17.29
N GLY A 27 -0.60 5.54 -16.04
CA GLY A 27 0.62 5.33 -15.24
C GLY A 27 0.33 4.70 -13.88
N ARG A 28 -0.77 3.96 -13.78
CA ARG A 28 -1.21 3.33 -12.53
C ARG A 28 -0.20 2.28 -12.05
N ILE A 29 0.16 2.36 -10.76
CA ILE A 29 1.08 1.42 -10.12
C ILE A 29 0.31 0.48 -9.19
N SER A 30 -0.49 1.04 -8.30
CA SER A 30 -1.27 0.25 -7.35
C SER A 30 -2.74 0.28 -7.69
N ARG A 31 -3.39 -0.88 -7.47
CA ARG A 31 -4.80 -1.08 -7.77
C ARG A 31 -5.69 -0.41 -6.73
N PHE A 32 -6.80 0.15 -7.18
CA PHE A 32 -7.87 0.66 -6.35
C PHE A 32 -9.22 0.50 -7.06
N ARG A 33 -10.22 0.05 -6.34
CA ARG A 33 -11.59 -0.16 -6.86
C ARG A 33 -12.51 0.94 -6.34
N PHE A 34 -12.98 1.80 -7.23
CA PHE A 34 -13.85 2.93 -6.88
C PHE A 34 -15.26 2.51 -6.45
N ASN A 35 -15.74 1.37 -6.89
CA ASN A 35 -17.11 0.89 -6.66
C ASN A 35 -17.21 -0.09 -5.48
N SER A 36 -16.28 0.00 -4.52
CA SER A 36 -16.30 -0.84 -3.32
C SER A 36 -16.88 -0.08 -2.14
N MET A 37 -17.75 -0.72 -1.37
CA MET A 37 -18.23 -0.17 -0.09
C MET A 37 -17.13 -0.03 0.95
N MET A 38 -16.06 -0.80 0.80
CA MET A 38 -14.83 -0.68 1.59
C MET A 38 -13.74 -0.09 0.72
N ALA A 39 -12.99 0.88 1.26
CA ALA A 39 -11.89 1.53 0.55
C ALA A 39 -10.68 0.58 0.44
N LEU A 40 -10.81 -0.46 -0.37
CA LEU A 40 -9.81 -1.48 -0.65
C LEU A 40 -9.50 -1.53 -2.15
N PRO A 41 -8.29 -1.91 -2.57
CA PRO A 41 -7.06 -2.10 -1.78
C PRO A 41 -6.37 -0.78 -1.39
N GLY A 42 -5.27 -0.91 -0.64
CA GLY A 42 -4.51 0.23 -0.15
C GLY A 42 -3.10 -0.16 0.28
N ARG A 43 -2.50 0.69 1.10
CA ARG A 43 -1.14 0.57 1.63
C ARG A 43 -1.20 0.07 3.05
N TYR A 44 -1.24 -1.24 3.23
CA TYR A 44 -1.51 -1.83 4.54
C TYR A 44 -0.28 -2.45 5.17
N ILE A 45 -0.19 -2.30 6.48
CA ILE A 45 0.76 -3.01 7.33
C ILE A 45 -0.06 -3.79 8.34
N TYR A 46 0.02 -5.10 8.26
CA TYR A 46 -0.60 -5.99 9.23
C TYR A 46 0.37 -6.25 10.38
N LEU A 47 -0.15 -6.28 11.57
CA LEU A 47 0.55 -6.68 12.77
C LEU A 47 -0.09 -7.94 13.32
N ARG A 48 0.74 -8.88 13.76
CA ARG A 48 0.31 -10.12 14.40
C ARG A 48 1.06 -10.31 15.68
N ASP A 49 0.35 -10.56 16.74
CA ASP A 49 0.92 -11.08 17.98
C ASP A 49 1.14 -12.59 17.83
N ASN A 50 2.40 -13.03 17.92
CA ASN A 50 2.76 -14.43 17.69
C ASN A 50 2.40 -15.34 18.88
N ASP A 51 2.16 -14.78 20.06
CA ASP A 51 1.80 -15.52 21.26
C ASP A 51 0.28 -15.75 21.31
N THR A 52 -0.50 -14.70 21.16
CA THR A 52 -1.97 -14.78 21.19
C THR A 52 -2.60 -15.19 19.86
N LYS A 53 -1.84 -15.11 18.75
CA LYS A 53 -2.29 -15.30 17.36
C LYS A 53 -3.28 -14.23 16.89
N ASP A 54 -3.55 -13.23 17.69
CA ASP A 54 -4.36 -12.10 17.27
C ASP A 54 -3.64 -11.25 16.23
N TYR A 55 -4.39 -10.63 15.33
CA TYR A 55 -3.83 -9.78 14.28
C TYR A 55 -4.73 -8.57 14.00
N TRP A 56 -4.11 -7.49 13.59
CA TRP A 56 -4.78 -6.24 13.22
C TRP A 56 -4.00 -5.52 12.12
N SER A 57 -4.52 -4.46 11.59
CA SER A 57 -3.79 -3.56 10.69
C SER A 57 -3.33 -2.31 11.44
N ALA A 58 -2.20 -1.75 11.05
CA ALA A 58 -1.65 -0.52 11.60
C ALA A 58 -2.54 0.72 11.33
N THR A 59 -3.47 0.59 10.38
CA THR A 59 -4.63 1.44 10.16
C THR A 59 -5.88 0.62 10.44
N TRP A 60 -7.02 1.22 10.76
CA TRP A 60 -8.21 0.46 11.14
C TRP A 60 -8.61 -0.58 10.10
N GLN A 61 -8.71 -0.18 8.84
CA GLN A 61 -8.88 -1.12 7.73
C GLN A 61 -7.52 -1.72 7.34
N PRO A 62 -7.50 -2.93 6.73
CA PRO A 62 -8.65 -3.73 6.28
C PRO A 62 -9.21 -4.70 7.33
N VAL A 63 -8.56 -4.87 8.49
CA VAL A 63 -8.99 -5.86 9.49
C VAL A 63 -10.28 -5.42 10.20
N GLY A 64 -10.41 -4.13 10.53
CA GLY A 64 -11.64 -3.58 11.11
C GLY A 64 -11.95 -4.09 12.52
N LYS A 65 -10.98 -4.04 13.44
CA LYS A 65 -11.23 -4.39 14.86
C LYS A 65 -12.35 -3.54 15.45
N PRO A 66 -13.08 -4.03 16.46
CA PRO A 66 -14.13 -3.27 17.14
C PRO A 66 -13.62 -1.92 17.64
N LEU A 67 -14.38 -0.84 17.40
CA LEU A 67 -13.95 0.53 17.66
C LEU A 67 -13.90 0.89 19.15
N ASP A 68 -14.49 0.10 20.01
CA ASP A 68 -14.35 0.21 21.47
C ASP A 68 -12.97 -0.23 21.95
N ALA A 69 -12.33 -1.15 21.22
CA ALA A 69 -10.99 -1.67 21.53
C ALA A 69 -9.88 -1.06 20.65
N TYR A 70 -10.22 -0.47 19.51
CA TYR A 70 -9.27 0.08 18.53
C TYR A 70 -9.46 1.60 18.39
N LYS A 71 -8.39 2.35 18.63
CA LYS A 71 -8.38 3.81 18.47
C LYS A 71 -7.50 4.17 17.29
N SER A 72 -7.97 5.08 16.45
CA SER A 72 -7.22 5.54 15.28
C SER A 72 -7.41 7.04 15.06
N VAL A 73 -6.33 7.70 14.66
CA VAL A 73 -6.32 9.10 14.28
C VAL A 73 -5.55 9.26 12.98
N CYS A 74 -6.16 9.93 12.01
CA CYS A 74 -5.50 10.30 10.76
C CYS A 74 -5.28 11.81 10.69
N ARG A 75 -4.08 12.22 10.28
CA ARG A 75 -3.71 13.60 10.00
C ARG A 75 -3.14 13.71 8.60
N HIS A 76 -3.80 14.49 7.76
CA HIS A 76 -3.31 14.84 6.43
C HIS A 76 -2.56 16.16 6.47
N GLY A 77 -1.29 16.15 6.13
CA GLY A 77 -0.50 17.34 5.85
C GLY A 77 -0.47 17.67 4.36
N THR A 78 0.24 18.71 3.98
CA THR A 78 0.39 19.12 2.58
C THR A 78 1.26 18.17 1.75
N ALA A 79 2.18 17.44 2.40
CA ALA A 79 3.12 16.55 1.74
C ALA A 79 3.19 15.14 2.36
N TYR A 80 2.37 14.87 3.36
CA TYR A 80 2.38 13.59 4.08
C TYR A 80 1.01 13.27 4.66
N THR A 81 0.82 12.01 5.01
CA THR A 81 -0.29 11.52 5.83
C THR A 81 0.26 10.69 6.97
N VAL A 82 -0.19 10.97 8.19
CA VAL A 82 0.15 10.16 9.38
C VAL A 82 -1.12 9.50 9.87
N ILE A 83 -1.06 8.20 10.05
CA ILE A 83 -2.14 7.42 10.66
C ILE A 83 -1.56 6.75 11.91
N SER A 84 -2.10 7.12 13.06
CA SER A 84 -1.72 6.54 14.36
C SER A 84 -2.85 5.67 14.86
N ALA A 85 -2.53 4.53 15.45
CA ALA A 85 -3.51 3.62 16.02
C ALA A 85 -2.99 2.94 17.29
N ASP A 86 -3.93 2.67 18.20
CA ASP A 86 -3.67 1.93 19.44
C ASP A 86 -4.59 0.72 19.53
N TYR A 87 -4.00 -0.45 19.73
CA TYR A 87 -4.72 -1.69 19.93
C TYR A 87 -3.91 -2.67 20.79
N ALA A 88 -4.57 -3.30 21.75
CA ALA A 88 -4.01 -4.37 22.60
C ALA A 88 -2.67 -4.00 23.28
N GLY A 89 -2.48 -2.72 23.65
CA GLY A 89 -1.25 -2.21 24.27
C GLY A 89 -0.11 -1.94 23.29
N ILE A 90 -0.36 -2.01 22.01
CA ILE A 90 0.58 -1.67 20.94
C ILE A 90 0.10 -0.42 20.23
N SER A 91 0.97 0.58 20.12
CA SER A 91 0.76 1.74 19.24
C SER A 91 1.48 1.54 17.92
N SER A 92 0.84 1.95 16.87
CA SER A 92 1.44 2.05 15.52
C SER A 92 1.27 3.46 15.00
N GLU A 93 2.33 4.01 14.39
CA GLU A 93 2.27 5.26 13.65
C GLU A 93 2.88 5.03 12.28
N VAL A 94 2.10 5.24 11.23
CA VAL A 94 2.55 5.09 9.86
C VAL A 94 2.51 6.44 9.17
N THR A 95 3.67 6.89 8.71
CA THR A 95 3.83 8.10 7.90
C THR A 95 3.98 7.71 6.44
N TYR A 96 3.10 8.25 5.60
CA TYR A 96 3.11 8.07 4.15
C TYR A 96 3.52 9.37 3.50
N TYR A 97 4.51 9.34 2.61
CA TYR A 97 4.95 10.52 1.87
C TYR A 97 5.66 10.16 0.57
N VAL A 98 5.71 11.11 -0.34
CA VAL A 98 6.49 11.05 -1.58
C VAL A 98 7.65 12.05 -1.43
N PRO A 99 8.92 11.60 -1.47
CA PRO A 99 10.06 12.53 -1.45
C PRO A 99 10.05 13.45 -2.68
N ILE A 100 10.51 14.67 -2.53
CA ILE A 100 10.59 15.65 -3.62
C ILE A 100 11.50 15.11 -4.73
N GLY A 101 10.99 15.11 -5.97
CA GLY A 101 11.71 14.60 -7.13
C GLY A 101 11.79 13.08 -7.25
N ALA A 102 11.16 12.35 -6.33
CA ALA A 102 11.11 10.89 -6.38
C ALA A 102 9.94 10.36 -7.19
N THR A 103 10.10 9.15 -7.73
CA THR A 103 9.06 8.36 -8.40
C THR A 103 8.65 7.15 -7.55
N TYR A 104 8.71 7.30 -6.23
CA TYR A 104 8.30 6.30 -5.24
C TYR A 104 7.70 6.98 -4.02
N GLU A 105 6.95 6.21 -3.25
CA GLU A 105 6.43 6.61 -1.95
C GLU A 105 7.10 5.82 -0.82
N VAL A 106 7.12 6.41 0.35
CA VAL A 106 7.66 5.81 1.57
C VAL A 106 6.53 5.59 2.57
N TRP A 107 6.52 4.42 3.18
CA TRP A 107 5.66 4.07 4.31
C TRP A 107 6.55 3.78 5.51
N ARG A 108 6.69 4.76 6.37
CA ARG A 108 7.50 4.63 7.57
C ARG A 108 6.61 4.24 8.74
N ALA A 109 6.77 3.02 9.24
CA ALA A 109 6.03 2.53 10.40
C ALA A 109 6.91 2.58 11.66
N VAL A 110 6.33 3.10 12.73
CA VAL A 110 6.89 3.04 14.09
C VAL A 110 5.92 2.25 14.94
N ILE A 111 6.39 1.14 15.51
CA ILE A 111 5.59 0.27 16.37
C ILE A 111 6.15 0.35 17.78
N THR A 112 5.29 0.68 18.74
CA THR A 112 5.66 0.88 20.13
C THR A 112 4.87 -0.09 21.01
N ASN A 113 5.58 -0.81 21.86
CA ASN A 113 4.98 -1.62 22.91
C ASN A 113 4.75 -0.75 24.15
N ASN A 114 3.50 -0.46 24.47
CA ASN A 114 3.09 0.32 25.65
C ASN A 114 2.66 -0.59 26.81
N SER A 115 2.78 -1.90 26.64
CA SER A 115 2.50 -2.84 27.72
C SER A 115 3.73 -3.02 28.61
N ASP A 116 3.52 -3.52 29.81
CA ASP A 116 4.56 -3.84 30.80
C ASP A 116 5.30 -5.15 30.53
N LYS A 117 4.98 -5.83 29.43
CA LYS A 117 5.53 -7.14 29.04
C LYS A 117 6.17 -7.10 27.67
N PRO A 118 7.24 -7.86 27.46
CA PRO A 118 7.75 -8.11 26.10
C PRO A 118 6.67 -8.71 25.22
N ARG A 119 6.61 -8.29 23.95
CA ARG A 119 5.66 -8.78 22.97
C ARG A 119 6.40 -9.33 21.75
N ASN A 120 5.94 -10.46 21.26
CA ASN A 120 6.49 -11.10 20.07
C ASN A 120 5.58 -10.80 18.88
N LEU A 121 5.97 -9.82 18.06
CA LEU A 121 5.16 -9.32 16.96
C LEU A 121 5.80 -9.63 15.61
N SER A 122 4.95 -9.90 14.62
CA SER A 122 5.32 -9.92 13.20
C SER A 122 4.59 -8.79 12.47
N ALA A 123 5.29 -8.15 11.54
CA ALA A 123 4.72 -7.15 10.65
C ALA A 123 4.76 -7.64 9.19
N PHE A 124 3.69 -7.37 8.44
CA PHE A 124 3.57 -7.75 7.03
C PHE A 124 3.08 -6.55 6.23
N GLY A 125 3.89 -6.11 5.26
CA GLY A 125 3.47 -5.12 4.28
C GLY A 125 2.54 -5.74 3.24
N PHE A 126 1.54 -4.99 2.80
CA PHE A 126 0.62 -5.40 1.73
C PHE A 126 0.43 -4.25 0.74
N VAL A 127 0.55 -4.57 -0.52
CA VAL A 127 0.11 -3.74 -1.63
C VAL A 127 -0.40 -4.64 -2.75
N GLU A 128 -1.39 -4.17 -3.49
CA GLU A 128 -1.85 -4.81 -4.71
C GLU A 128 -1.43 -3.93 -5.88
N PHE A 129 -0.48 -4.41 -6.69
CA PHE A 129 -0.10 -3.73 -7.91
C PHE A 129 -1.12 -3.97 -9.02
N THR A 130 -1.22 -3.03 -9.95
CA THR A 130 -1.96 -3.24 -11.20
C THR A 130 -1.20 -4.23 -12.08
N ASN A 131 -1.95 -4.97 -12.89
CA ASN A 131 -1.39 -5.86 -13.91
C ASN A 131 -1.22 -5.14 -15.27
N ASP A 132 -1.77 -3.95 -15.39
CA ASP A 132 -1.60 -3.03 -16.52
C ASP A 132 -1.55 -1.60 -15.99
N ASN A 133 -0.71 -0.76 -16.57
CA ASN A 133 -0.60 0.64 -16.17
C ASN A 133 -1.81 1.48 -16.63
N ASN A 134 -2.51 1.03 -17.66
CA ASN A 134 -3.78 1.62 -18.05
C ASN A 134 -4.88 1.13 -17.11
N TYR A 135 -5.52 2.07 -16.44
CA TYR A 135 -6.57 1.78 -15.45
C TYR A 135 -7.74 0.98 -16.05
N GLU A 136 -8.20 1.34 -17.24
CA GLU A 136 -9.32 0.68 -17.87
C GLU A 136 -8.98 -0.78 -18.24
N GLN A 137 -7.79 -1.01 -18.80
CA GLN A 137 -7.33 -2.36 -19.13
C GLN A 137 -7.17 -3.23 -17.89
N ASP A 138 -6.62 -2.68 -16.80
CA ASP A 138 -6.49 -3.41 -15.54
C ASP A 138 -7.85 -3.82 -14.94
N GLN A 139 -8.91 -3.05 -15.17
CA GLN A 139 -10.25 -3.36 -14.65
C GLN A 139 -11.06 -4.27 -15.58
N VAL A 140 -11.03 -4.02 -16.87
CA VAL A 140 -11.89 -4.71 -17.86
C VAL A 140 -11.25 -6.02 -18.32
N ASN A 141 -9.93 -6.05 -18.50
CA ASN A 141 -9.20 -7.19 -19.06
C ASN A 141 -8.36 -7.94 -18.00
N LEU A 142 -8.78 -7.93 -16.76
CA LEU A 142 -8.04 -8.54 -15.65
C LEU A 142 -7.65 -10.00 -15.92
N GLN A 143 -8.52 -10.78 -16.53
CA GLN A 143 -8.26 -12.17 -16.89
C GLN A 143 -7.07 -12.36 -17.84
N TYR A 144 -6.79 -11.40 -18.70
CA TYR A 144 -5.63 -11.43 -19.61
C TYR A 144 -4.38 -10.87 -18.95
N THR A 145 -4.52 -9.79 -18.20
CA THR A 145 -3.38 -9.13 -17.56
C THR A 145 -2.74 -9.97 -16.47
N LEU A 146 -3.50 -10.85 -15.81
CA LEU A 146 -2.98 -11.80 -14.83
C LEU A 146 -1.91 -12.74 -15.41
N PHE A 147 -2.00 -13.10 -16.67
CA PHE A 147 -1.05 -14.03 -17.30
C PHE A 147 0.25 -13.36 -17.77
N ILE A 148 0.26 -12.04 -17.92
CA ILE A 148 1.44 -11.29 -18.38
C ILE A 148 2.27 -10.74 -17.23
N THR A 149 1.79 -10.83 -16.01
CA THR A 149 2.47 -10.32 -14.82
C THR A 149 3.35 -11.40 -14.20
N ARG A 150 4.57 -11.04 -13.83
CA ARG A 150 5.50 -11.91 -13.11
C ARG A 150 6.01 -11.22 -11.86
N THR A 151 6.07 -11.96 -10.77
CA THR A 151 6.62 -11.46 -9.52
C THR A 151 7.89 -12.25 -9.19
N SER A 152 8.94 -11.54 -8.80
CA SER A 152 10.17 -12.13 -8.30
C SER A 152 10.56 -11.52 -6.95
N PHE A 153 11.40 -12.24 -6.22
CA PHE A 153 11.96 -11.79 -4.95
C PHE A 153 13.49 -11.76 -5.06
N GLU A 154 14.08 -10.60 -4.83
CA GLU A 154 15.52 -10.38 -4.94
C GLU A 154 16.06 -9.68 -3.68
N GLY A 155 16.75 -10.43 -2.84
CA GLY A 155 17.23 -9.94 -1.55
C GLY A 155 16.06 -9.53 -0.64
N ASN A 156 15.88 -8.23 -0.42
CA ASN A 156 14.77 -7.67 0.35
C ASN A 156 13.77 -6.89 -0.54
N LYS A 157 13.71 -7.21 -1.82
CA LYS A 157 12.86 -6.54 -2.80
C LYS A 157 11.87 -7.51 -3.41
N ILE A 158 10.63 -7.09 -3.53
CA ILE A 158 9.60 -7.75 -4.33
C ILE A 158 9.44 -6.94 -5.60
N LEU A 159 9.65 -7.58 -6.74
CA LEU A 159 9.56 -6.99 -8.06
C LEU A 159 8.34 -7.54 -8.77
N GLN A 160 7.50 -6.65 -9.31
CA GLN A 160 6.44 -7.03 -10.22
C GLN A 160 6.76 -6.50 -11.62
N HIS A 161 6.88 -7.42 -12.57
CA HIS A 161 7.09 -7.13 -13.97
C HIS A 161 5.77 -7.25 -14.72
N ILE A 162 5.44 -6.23 -15.49
CA ILE A 162 4.31 -6.23 -16.40
C ILE A 162 4.87 -6.30 -17.81
N ASN A 163 4.52 -7.35 -18.55
CA ASN A 163 4.84 -7.42 -19.98
C ASN A 163 3.91 -6.48 -20.75
N GLU A 164 4.48 -5.47 -21.36
CA GLU A 164 3.77 -4.66 -22.34
C GLU A 164 3.52 -5.50 -23.61
N ASN A 165 2.36 -6.09 -23.69
CA ASN A 165 1.92 -6.81 -24.89
C ASN A 165 1.22 -5.88 -25.88
N SER A 166 1.45 -4.59 -25.80
CA SER A 166 0.82 -3.56 -26.63
C SER A 166 1.64 -3.16 -27.84
N GLY A 167 2.30 -4.08 -28.51
CA GLY A 167 2.77 -3.90 -29.90
C GLY A 167 3.66 -2.69 -30.23
N LYS A 168 4.13 -1.98 -29.22
CA LYS A 168 5.04 -0.86 -29.32
C LYS A 168 6.25 -1.13 -28.44
N ASP A 169 7.30 -1.56 -29.10
CA ASP A 169 8.66 -1.68 -28.59
C ASP A 169 8.83 -2.45 -27.27
N ALA A 170 9.22 -3.70 -27.41
CA ALA A 170 9.54 -4.67 -26.35
C ALA A 170 10.70 -4.28 -25.41
N THR A 171 10.99 -3.00 -25.26
CA THR A 171 12.10 -2.49 -24.45
C THR A 171 11.69 -1.85 -23.13
N GLY A 172 10.41 -1.77 -22.82
CA GLY A 172 9.89 -1.17 -21.62
C GLY A 172 9.09 -2.15 -20.75
N SER A 173 9.76 -3.00 -19.98
CA SER A 173 9.07 -3.67 -18.87
C SER A 173 8.80 -2.63 -17.79
N ASN A 174 7.52 -2.35 -17.52
CA ASN A 174 7.17 -1.55 -16.35
C ASN A 174 7.42 -2.37 -15.09
N LEU A 175 8.31 -1.87 -14.28
CA LEU A 175 8.73 -2.50 -13.04
C LEU A 175 8.13 -1.77 -11.85
N SER A 176 7.29 -2.46 -11.10
CA SER A 176 6.88 -2.02 -9.76
C SER A 176 7.72 -2.74 -8.71
N LEU A 177 8.23 -1.98 -7.74
CA LEU A 177 9.19 -2.48 -6.76
C LEU A 177 8.74 -2.13 -5.35
N ILE A 178 8.77 -3.11 -4.45
CA ILE A 178 8.72 -2.90 -3.01
C ILE A 178 10.10 -3.19 -2.44
N HIS A 179 10.62 -2.25 -1.68
CA HIS A 179 11.82 -2.41 -0.86
C HIS A 179 11.42 -2.42 0.61
N ILE A 180 11.77 -3.47 1.33
CA ILE A 180 11.46 -3.67 2.75
C ILE A 180 12.73 -3.49 3.58
#